data_b4ea911070b67c4127917ed7d17bc952
#
_entry.id   b4ea911070b67c4127917ed7d17bc952
#
_cell.length_a   1.000
_cell.length_b   1.000
_cell.length_c   1.000
_cell.angle_alpha   90.00
_cell.angle_beta   90.00
_cell.angle_gamma   90.00
#
_symmetry.space_group_name_H-M   'P 1'
#
loop_
_entity.id
_entity.type
_entity.pdbx_description
1 polymer ?
#
loop_
_entity_poly.entity_id
_entity_poly.type
_entity_poly.pdbx_seq_one_letter_code
_entity_poly.pdbx_strand_id
1 'polypeptide(L)'
;MNEINKEERMQGLSGQQVSESKAKYGTNELAKKETESLWSMFIGAFDDIWIKVLCAALALKVILAVLGIFVPALSGENDVVEIISIVIAIALATGFSTLSEYRNTSRSEALQEEYSKTYAKVVRDGKLVNILTSEIVKGDTILIQAGDKVPADGLLFEGKIKVSQAALNGESRDENKAAVTNMDEAESTDYSSQGKVFMGSVVTSGEGYMIATVIGDSSELGKINKALTDTSEEEERKDTSSLKLEGVAAGIGKLGVSAAAIAGILHVVLTLIRADQAITVVSVLLVIAEAVMLMASIVIMAVPEGLPMMNSLVQSMNTESMYKKNILVSHKAAFSDSAYMNVLFSDKTGTITEGNFKLQKTVSAGFLSEDEMLALCAGCEQHSTHPIAVSIV
;
A
#
# COMPACT_ATOMS: atom_id res chain seq x y z
N MET A 1 -23.23 36.56 -8.93
CA MET A 1 -23.17 35.71 -10.15
C MET A 1 -21.74 35.68 -10.60
N ASN A 2 -21.04 34.57 -10.38
CA ASN A 2 -19.68 34.39 -10.86
C ASN A 2 -19.71 33.72 -12.23
N GLU A 3 -19.92 34.53 -13.28
CA GLU A 3 -19.81 34.00 -14.66
C GLU A 3 -18.39 33.60 -14.97
N ILE A 4 -18.22 32.50 -15.69
CA ILE A 4 -16.93 32.01 -16.14
C ILE A 4 -16.54 32.81 -17.39
N ASN A 5 -15.51 33.64 -17.29
CA ASN A 5 -14.94 34.35 -18.45
C ASN A 5 -14.08 33.36 -19.27
N LYS A 6 -14.63 32.85 -20.37
CA LYS A 6 -13.96 31.84 -21.21
C LYS A 6 -12.63 32.30 -21.77
N GLU A 7 -12.53 33.55 -22.23
CA GLU A 7 -11.28 34.08 -22.83
C GLU A 7 -10.14 34.11 -21.80
N GLU A 8 -10.43 34.57 -20.60
CA GLU A 8 -9.47 34.60 -19.50
C GLU A 8 -9.05 33.17 -19.08
N ARG A 9 -10.00 32.25 -19.04
CA ARG A 9 -9.74 30.85 -18.67
C ARG A 9 -8.93 30.12 -19.74
N MET A 10 -9.11 30.43 -20.99
CA MET A 10 -8.32 29.86 -22.09
C MET A 10 -6.88 30.42 -22.14
N GLN A 11 -6.61 31.56 -21.50
CA GLN A 11 -5.24 32.02 -21.27
C GLN A 11 -4.55 31.23 -20.14
N GLY A 12 -5.32 30.64 -19.23
CA GLY A 12 -4.81 29.92 -18.08
C GLY A 12 -4.16 30.85 -17.04
N LEU A 13 -3.59 30.26 -16.01
CA LEU A 13 -2.89 31.00 -14.94
C LEU A 13 -1.50 31.44 -15.42
N SER A 14 -1.10 32.66 -15.03
CA SER A 14 0.30 33.11 -15.15
C SER A 14 1.18 32.43 -14.09
N GLY A 15 2.49 32.39 -14.32
CA GLY A 15 3.45 31.83 -13.37
C GLY A 15 3.36 32.43 -11.96
N GLN A 16 3.03 33.75 -11.86
CA GLN A 16 2.80 34.41 -10.57
C GLN A 16 1.53 33.87 -9.88
N GLN A 17 0.41 33.77 -10.62
CA GLN A 17 -0.86 33.26 -10.11
C GLN A 17 -0.75 31.79 -9.68
N VAL A 18 0.01 30.97 -10.40
CA VAL A 18 0.33 29.59 -10.01
C VAL A 18 1.04 29.56 -8.66
N SER A 19 2.05 30.42 -8.47
CA SER A 19 2.79 30.51 -7.21
C SER A 19 1.92 30.97 -6.04
N GLU A 20 1.05 31.95 -6.27
CA GLU A 20 0.08 32.44 -5.28
C GLU A 20 -0.96 31.35 -4.91
N SER A 21 -1.50 30.67 -5.92
CA SER A 21 -2.46 29.57 -5.69
C SER A 21 -1.81 28.42 -4.94
N LYS A 22 -0.58 28.04 -5.30
CA LYS A 22 0.20 27.03 -4.61
C LYS A 22 0.46 27.39 -3.16
N ALA A 23 0.82 28.62 -2.87
CA ALA A 23 1.07 29.11 -1.50
C ALA A 23 -0.22 29.11 -0.64
N LYS A 24 -1.38 29.37 -1.25
CA LYS A 24 -2.65 29.51 -0.56
C LYS A 24 -3.41 28.18 -0.39
N TYR A 25 -3.38 27.33 -1.39
CA TYR A 25 -4.22 26.11 -1.46
C TYR A 25 -3.40 24.83 -1.54
N GLY A 26 -2.07 24.90 -1.65
CA GLY A 26 -1.21 23.74 -1.82
C GLY A 26 -1.19 23.21 -3.26
N THR A 27 -0.81 21.96 -3.39
CA THR A 27 -0.72 21.19 -4.64
C THR A 27 -1.73 20.05 -4.66
N ASN A 28 -1.93 19.44 -5.82
CA ASN A 28 -2.87 18.34 -6.03
C ASN A 28 -2.26 16.99 -5.62
N GLU A 29 -1.62 16.96 -4.46
CA GLU A 29 -1.10 15.73 -3.87
C GLU A 29 -2.14 15.10 -2.96
N LEU A 30 -2.32 13.79 -3.06
CA LEU A 30 -3.09 13.00 -2.11
C LEU A 30 -2.19 12.64 -0.93
N ALA A 31 -2.77 12.61 0.29
CA ALA A 31 -2.05 12.15 1.47
C ALA A 31 -1.46 10.76 1.21
N LYS A 32 -0.15 10.68 1.34
CA LYS A 32 0.56 9.40 1.36
C LYS A 32 0.56 8.89 2.80
N LYS A 33 0.46 7.58 2.98
CA LYS A 33 0.72 6.98 4.30
C LYS A 33 2.14 7.41 4.71
N GLU A 34 2.27 8.03 5.87
CA GLU A 34 3.58 8.43 6.37
C GLU A 34 4.47 7.20 6.52
N THR A 35 5.63 7.26 5.93
CA THR A 35 6.65 6.23 6.07
C THR A 35 7.14 6.21 7.51
N GLU A 36 7.15 5.05 8.12
CA GLU A 36 7.72 4.89 9.44
C GLU A 36 9.20 5.31 9.43
N SER A 37 9.58 6.12 10.41
CA SER A 37 10.97 6.53 10.57
C SER A 37 11.84 5.34 10.96
N LEU A 38 13.13 5.37 10.62
CA LEU A 38 14.11 4.37 11.09
C LEU A 38 14.05 4.15 12.61
N TRP A 39 13.78 5.21 13.37
CA TRP A 39 13.65 5.13 14.83
C TRP A 39 12.36 4.40 15.25
N SER A 40 11.25 4.63 14.58
CA SER A 40 9.99 3.92 14.86
C SER A 40 10.16 2.43 14.59
N MET A 41 10.71 2.06 13.43
CA MET A 41 11.01 0.67 13.07
C MET A 41 11.99 0.01 14.05
N PHE A 42 13.03 0.74 14.48
CA PHE A 42 13.99 0.23 15.45
C PHE A 42 13.36 -0.01 16.83
N ILE A 43 12.50 0.88 17.29
CA ILE A 43 11.75 0.70 18.54
C ILE A 43 10.74 -0.43 18.39
N GLY A 44 10.03 -0.49 17.26
CA GLY A 44 9.09 -1.56 16.95
C GLY A 44 9.74 -2.95 16.93
N ALA A 45 11.02 -3.06 16.55
CA ALA A 45 11.75 -4.32 16.59
C ALA A 45 11.85 -4.92 18.00
N PHE A 46 11.78 -4.07 19.06
CA PHE A 46 11.75 -4.56 20.45
C PHE A 46 10.39 -5.15 20.88
N ASP A 47 9.35 -5.01 20.04
CA ASP A 47 8.07 -5.67 20.30
C ASP A 47 8.08 -7.16 19.96
N ASP A 48 9.08 -7.61 19.21
CA ASP A 48 9.30 -9.02 18.94
C ASP A 48 9.50 -9.80 20.25
N ILE A 49 8.76 -10.91 20.39
CA ILE A 49 8.79 -11.73 21.62
C ILE A 49 10.17 -12.30 21.88
N TRP A 50 10.94 -12.58 20.85
CA TRP A 50 12.28 -13.20 20.96
C TRP A 50 13.32 -12.16 21.41
N ILE A 51 13.22 -10.95 20.94
CA ILE A 51 14.06 -9.84 21.41
C ILE A 51 13.73 -9.53 22.87
N LYS A 52 12.45 -9.61 23.27
CA LYS A 52 12.01 -9.50 24.67
C LYS A 52 12.66 -10.58 25.55
N VAL A 53 12.73 -11.83 25.05
CA VAL A 53 13.41 -12.93 25.77
C VAL A 53 14.91 -12.66 25.93
N LEU A 54 15.58 -12.20 24.88
CA LEU A 54 16.98 -11.78 24.93
C LEU A 54 17.23 -10.65 25.93
N CYS A 55 16.37 -9.64 25.93
CA CYS A 55 16.44 -8.53 26.89
C CYS A 55 16.21 -9.01 28.33
N ALA A 56 15.29 -9.95 28.55
CA ALA A 56 15.08 -10.54 29.87
C ALA A 56 16.29 -11.36 30.34
N ALA A 57 16.94 -12.11 29.45
CA ALA A 57 18.16 -12.84 29.74
C ALA A 57 19.33 -11.90 30.09
N LEU A 58 19.47 -10.80 29.30
CA LEU A 58 20.46 -9.75 29.58
C LEU A 58 20.23 -9.10 30.96
N ALA A 59 18.97 -8.75 31.26
CA ALA A 59 18.62 -8.16 32.56
C ALA A 59 18.95 -9.11 33.71
N LEU A 60 18.66 -10.41 33.58
CA LEU A 60 19.00 -11.41 34.58
C LEU A 60 20.52 -11.49 34.80
N LYS A 61 21.31 -11.54 33.71
CA LYS A 61 22.77 -11.57 33.79
C LYS A 61 23.33 -10.31 34.46
N VAL A 62 22.82 -9.14 34.12
CA VAL A 62 23.24 -7.87 34.76
C VAL A 62 22.89 -7.87 36.25
N ILE A 63 21.72 -8.34 36.65
CA ILE A 63 21.32 -8.46 38.04
C ILE A 63 22.26 -9.42 38.79
N LEU A 64 22.57 -10.59 38.22
CA LEU A 64 23.50 -11.56 38.84
C LEU A 64 24.92 -10.99 38.96
N ALA A 65 25.40 -10.28 37.94
CA ALA A 65 26.71 -9.63 37.99
C ALA A 65 26.78 -8.56 39.08
N VAL A 66 25.73 -7.73 39.22
CA VAL A 66 25.65 -6.72 40.28
C VAL A 66 25.57 -7.38 41.67
N LEU A 67 24.78 -8.43 41.84
CA LEU A 67 24.69 -9.18 43.08
C LEU A 67 26.02 -9.86 43.43
N GLY A 68 26.77 -10.34 42.44
CA GLY A 68 28.10 -10.91 42.60
C GLY A 68 29.16 -9.96 43.21
N ILE A 69 28.95 -8.64 43.11
CA ILE A 69 29.79 -7.65 43.78
C ILE A 69 29.58 -7.71 45.29
N PHE A 70 28.38 -7.98 45.77
CA PHE A 70 28.02 -7.97 47.19
C PHE A 70 28.03 -9.37 47.80
N VAL A 71 27.91 -10.42 47.02
CA VAL A 71 27.86 -11.82 47.47
C VAL A 71 28.99 -12.61 46.85
N PRO A 72 30.07 -12.92 47.62
CA PRO A 72 31.29 -13.59 47.10
C PRO A 72 30.99 -14.94 46.41
N ALA A 73 29.94 -15.63 46.82
CA ALA A 73 29.52 -16.90 46.22
C ALA A 73 29.00 -16.74 44.78
N LEU A 74 28.61 -15.52 44.36
CA LEU A 74 28.15 -15.15 43.03
C LEU A 74 29.24 -14.50 42.16
N SER A 75 30.45 -14.31 42.71
CA SER A 75 31.53 -13.59 42.03
C SER A 75 32.07 -14.30 40.77
N GLY A 76 31.82 -15.60 40.60
CA GLY A 76 32.17 -16.37 39.41
C GLY A 76 31.28 -16.10 38.19
N GLU A 77 30.14 -15.48 38.39
CA GLU A 77 29.15 -15.14 37.34
C GLU A 77 29.39 -13.77 36.67
N ASN A 78 30.45 -13.06 37.06
CA ASN A 78 30.78 -11.75 36.47
C ASN A 78 31.48 -11.88 35.12
N ASP A 79 30.88 -12.64 34.19
CA ASP A 79 31.41 -12.75 32.84
C ASP A 79 30.94 -11.56 31.98
N VAL A 80 31.73 -10.47 32.06
CA VAL A 80 31.50 -9.25 31.27
C VAL A 80 31.49 -9.56 29.76
N VAL A 81 32.22 -10.58 29.32
CA VAL A 81 32.30 -10.98 27.91
C VAL A 81 30.95 -11.53 27.47
N GLU A 82 30.27 -12.30 28.30
CA GLU A 82 28.93 -12.85 27.98
C GLU A 82 27.87 -11.73 27.90
N ILE A 83 27.90 -10.78 28.85
CA ILE A 83 26.99 -9.61 28.82
C ILE A 83 27.22 -8.79 27.55
N ILE A 84 28.46 -8.50 27.18
CA ILE A 84 28.79 -7.78 25.95
C ILE A 84 28.33 -8.57 24.72
N SER A 85 28.52 -9.88 24.73
CA SER A 85 28.09 -10.75 23.60
C SER A 85 26.58 -10.72 23.38
N ILE A 86 25.80 -10.74 24.47
CA ILE A 86 24.33 -10.64 24.39
C ILE A 86 23.93 -9.24 23.88
N VAL A 87 24.54 -8.17 24.34
CA VAL A 87 24.28 -6.81 23.87
C VAL A 87 24.59 -6.68 22.37
N ILE A 88 25.73 -7.23 21.93
CA ILE A 88 26.09 -7.24 20.51
C ILE A 88 25.07 -8.04 19.70
N ALA A 89 24.63 -9.21 20.18
CA ALA A 89 23.64 -10.03 19.51
C ALA A 89 22.30 -9.28 19.36
N ILE A 90 21.81 -8.63 20.40
CA ILE A 90 20.59 -7.80 20.33
C ILE A 90 20.78 -6.66 19.30
N ALA A 91 21.90 -5.94 19.36
CA ALA A 91 22.17 -4.81 18.46
C ALA A 91 22.27 -5.26 17.00
N LEU A 92 22.87 -6.43 16.72
CA LEU A 92 22.95 -6.98 15.39
C LEU A 92 21.58 -7.48 14.89
N ALA A 93 20.81 -8.18 15.71
CA ALA A 93 19.49 -8.69 15.34
C ALA A 93 18.53 -7.54 15.06
N THR A 94 18.37 -6.59 15.98
CA THR A 94 17.49 -5.42 15.80
C THR A 94 17.98 -4.52 14.67
N GLY A 95 19.27 -4.23 14.59
CA GLY A 95 19.84 -3.37 13.55
C GLY A 95 19.68 -3.97 12.14
N PHE A 96 19.94 -5.27 12.00
CA PHE A 96 19.78 -5.95 10.71
C PHE A 96 18.31 -6.04 10.29
N SER A 97 17.39 -6.38 11.20
CA SER A 97 15.95 -6.41 10.94
C SER A 97 15.43 -5.04 10.48
N THR A 98 15.71 -3.99 11.27
CA THR A 98 15.32 -2.61 10.96
C THR A 98 15.88 -2.14 9.62
N LEU A 99 17.16 -2.39 9.34
CA LEU A 99 17.78 -1.96 8.09
C LEU A 99 17.20 -2.69 6.87
N SER A 100 16.90 -3.97 7.02
CA SER A 100 16.29 -4.78 5.97
C SER A 100 14.87 -4.32 5.67
N GLU A 101 14.08 -4.08 6.71
CA GLU A 101 12.71 -3.59 6.59
C GLU A 101 12.66 -2.19 5.97
N TYR A 102 13.48 -1.28 6.43
CA TYR A 102 13.60 0.07 5.87
C TYR A 102 13.98 0.04 4.38
N ARG A 103 14.97 -0.76 3.99
CA ARG A 103 15.36 -0.89 2.59
C ARG A 103 14.25 -1.46 1.72
N ASN A 104 13.51 -2.46 2.22
CA ASN A 104 12.40 -3.06 1.49
C ASN A 104 11.25 -2.07 1.30
N THR A 105 10.89 -1.33 2.36
CA THR A 105 9.82 -0.33 2.33
C THR A 105 10.19 0.83 1.40
N SER A 106 11.36 1.45 1.59
CA SER A 106 11.83 2.56 0.75
C SER A 106 11.96 2.18 -0.73
N ARG A 107 12.42 0.97 -1.05
CA ARG A 107 12.52 0.52 -2.44
C ARG A 107 11.15 0.29 -3.08
N SER A 108 10.21 -0.25 -2.32
CA SER A 108 8.83 -0.44 -2.77
C SER A 108 8.12 0.89 -3.05
N GLU A 109 8.32 1.87 -2.17
CA GLU A 109 7.74 3.21 -2.31
C GLU A 109 8.32 3.95 -3.50
N ALA A 110 9.64 3.93 -3.67
CA ALA A 110 10.30 4.55 -4.82
C ALA A 110 9.77 4.00 -6.15
N LEU A 111 9.58 2.68 -6.25
CA LEU A 111 9.00 2.05 -7.42
C LEU A 111 7.53 2.48 -7.62
N GLN A 112 6.73 2.48 -6.57
CA GLN A 112 5.33 2.88 -6.64
C GLN A 112 5.19 4.36 -7.03
N GLU A 113 6.06 5.23 -6.52
CA GLU A 113 6.11 6.65 -6.89
C GLU A 113 6.48 6.85 -8.36
N GLU A 114 7.47 6.13 -8.87
CA GLU A 114 7.88 6.23 -10.28
C GLU A 114 6.76 5.83 -11.23
N TYR A 115 6.03 4.76 -10.94
CA TYR A 115 4.92 4.28 -11.78
C TYR A 115 3.60 5.05 -11.57
N SER A 116 3.45 5.79 -10.48
CA SER A 116 2.25 6.61 -10.21
C SER A 116 2.31 8.00 -10.84
N LYS A 117 3.43 8.41 -11.44
CA LYS A 117 3.58 9.70 -12.10
C LYS A 117 2.64 9.80 -13.30
N THR A 118 1.56 10.54 -13.12
CA THR A 118 0.57 10.82 -14.16
C THR A 118 0.73 12.27 -14.61
N TYR A 119 0.54 12.54 -15.90
CA TYR A 119 0.65 13.87 -16.46
C TYR A 119 -0.72 14.39 -16.87
N ALA A 120 -0.88 15.71 -16.79
CA ALA A 120 -2.08 16.42 -17.25
C ALA A 120 -1.70 17.54 -18.20
N LYS A 121 -2.56 17.81 -19.18
CA LYS A 121 -2.43 18.89 -20.14
C LYS A 121 -3.08 20.16 -19.57
N VAL A 122 -2.28 21.13 -19.17
CA VAL A 122 -2.74 22.35 -18.50
C VAL A 122 -2.41 23.57 -19.34
N VAL A 123 -3.34 24.52 -19.41
CA VAL A 123 -3.11 25.81 -20.08
C VAL A 123 -2.52 26.80 -19.06
N ARG A 124 -1.32 27.28 -19.30
CA ARG A 124 -0.66 28.34 -18.51
C ARG A 124 0.02 29.34 -19.43
N ASP A 125 -0.10 30.62 -19.14
CA ASP A 125 0.43 31.71 -19.99
C ASP A 125 0.03 31.57 -21.47
N GLY A 126 -1.19 31.17 -21.76
CA GLY A 126 -1.73 30.95 -23.11
C GLY A 126 -1.16 29.74 -23.86
N LYS A 127 -0.41 28.87 -23.18
CA LYS A 127 0.22 27.70 -23.78
C LYS A 127 -0.27 26.41 -23.10
N LEU A 128 -0.49 25.39 -23.91
CA LEU A 128 -0.76 24.05 -23.40
C LEU A 128 0.57 23.40 -22.99
N VAL A 129 0.71 23.10 -21.71
CA VAL A 129 1.90 22.46 -21.13
C VAL A 129 1.52 21.15 -20.46
N ASN A 130 2.42 20.17 -20.52
CA ASN A 130 2.22 18.89 -19.86
C ASN A 130 2.95 18.91 -18.52
N ILE A 131 2.21 18.82 -17.43
CA ILE A 131 2.75 18.86 -16.06
C ILE A 131 2.35 17.60 -15.30
N LEU A 132 3.05 17.30 -14.21
CA LEU A 132 2.61 16.25 -13.30
C LEU A 132 1.26 16.59 -12.67
N THR A 133 0.38 15.61 -12.51
CA THR A 133 -0.92 15.83 -11.86
C THR A 133 -0.79 16.38 -10.45
N SER A 134 0.29 16.04 -9.75
CA SER A 134 0.63 16.59 -8.42
C SER A 134 0.95 18.08 -8.43
N GLU A 135 1.36 18.65 -9.57
CA GLU A 135 1.72 20.08 -9.70
C GLU A 135 0.52 20.97 -10.08
N ILE A 136 -0.66 20.38 -10.25
CA ILE A 136 -1.90 21.13 -10.51
C ILE A 136 -2.22 21.98 -9.28
N VAL A 137 -2.64 23.23 -9.54
CA VAL A 137 -3.11 24.15 -8.51
C VAL A 137 -4.57 24.53 -8.73
N LYS A 138 -5.24 24.99 -7.68
CA LYS A 138 -6.61 25.48 -7.78
C LYS A 138 -6.69 26.65 -8.76
N GLY A 139 -7.59 26.56 -9.73
CA GLY A 139 -7.78 27.54 -10.78
C GLY A 139 -7.09 27.21 -12.10
N ASP A 140 -6.27 26.17 -12.17
CA ASP A 140 -5.69 25.68 -13.43
C ASP A 140 -6.78 25.30 -14.43
N THR A 141 -6.54 25.65 -15.71
CA THR A 141 -7.35 25.18 -16.84
C THR A 141 -6.73 23.93 -17.43
N ILE A 142 -7.50 22.85 -17.43
CA ILE A 142 -7.04 21.51 -17.81
C ILE A 142 -7.81 21.03 -19.04
N LEU A 143 -7.09 20.58 -20.06
CA LEU A 143 -7.66 19.88 -21.20
C LEU A 143 -7.82 18.40 -20.84
N ILE A 144 -9.06 17.89 -20.97
CA ILE A 144 -9.38 16.47 -20.76
C ILE A 144 -9.99 15.89 -22.04
N GLN A 145 -9.52 14.70 -22.42
CA GLN A 145 -9.90 14.03 -23.66
C GLN A 145 -10.27 12.57 -23.39
N ALA A 146 -10.94 11.93 -24.33
CA ALA A 146 -11.25 10.51 -24.21
C ALA A 146 -10.01 9.66 -23.92
N GLY A 147 -10.10 8.83 -22.88
CA GLY A 147 -9.00 8.03 -22.34
C GLY A 147 -8.27 8.68 -21.18
N ASP A 148 -8.41 9.98 -20.96
CA ASP A 148 -7.77 10.67 -19.83
C ASP A 148 -8.52 10.38 -18.52
N LYS A 149 -7.75 10.31 -17.42
CA LYS A 149 -8.29 10.31 -16.06
C LYS A 149 -8.37 11.74 -15.56
N VAL A 150 -9.54 12.16 -15.07
CA VAL A 150 -9.74 13.50 -14.50
C VAL A 150 -8.79 13.72 -13.32
N PRO A 151 -7.91 14.73 -13.38
CA PRO A 151 -6.81 14.85 -12.44
C PRO A 151 -7.16 15.61 -11.14
N ALA A 152 -8.26 16.35 -11.11
CA ALA A 152 -8.73 17.13 -9.97
C ALA A 152 -10.24 17.32 -10.05
N ASP A 153 -10.91 17.67 -8.95
CA ASP A 153 -12.32 18.06 -9.04
C ASP A 153 -12.43 19.44 -9.70
N GLY A 154 -13.36 19.58 -10.62
CA GLY A 154 -13.49 20.81 -11.38
C GLY A 154 -14.80 21.01 -12.08
N LEU A 155 -14.90 22.13 -12.79
CA LEU A 155 -16.04 22.47 -13.64
C LEU A 155 -15.64 22.50 -15.10
N LEU A 156 -16.41 21.81 -15.92
CA LEU A 156 -16.32 21.87 -17.37
C LEU A 156 -16.90 23.20 -17.86
N PHE A 157 -16.11 24.04 -18.50
CA PHE A 157 -16.56 25.34 -19.03
C PHE A 157 -16.56 25.39 -20.56
N GLU A 158 -15.97 24.38 -21.20
CA GLU A 158 -16.00 24.21 -22.65
C GLU A 158 -15.98 22.74 -23.03
N GLY A 159 -16.74 22.40 -24.08
CA GLY A 159 -16.84 21.04 -24.59
C GLY A 159 -17.97 20.23 -23.99
N LYS A 160 -18.00 18.95 -24.37
CA LYS A 160 -18.93 17.94 -23.87
C LYS A 160 -18.17 16.62 -23.76
N ILE A 161 -18.32 15.93 -22.65
CA ILE A 161 -17.65 14.66 -22.40
C ILE A 161 -18.62 13.66 -21.77
N LYS A 162 -18.32 12.39 -21.93
CA LYS A 162 -18.88 11.33 -21.09
C LYS A 162 -17.83 10.85 -20.13
N VAL A 163 -18.19 10.63 -18.88
CA VAL A 163 -17.28 10.18 -17.84
C VAL A 163 -17.82 8.96 -17.12
N SER A 164 -16.99 7.96 -16.93
CA SER A 164 -17.24 6.87 -16.00
C SER A 164 -16.80 7.29 -14.59
N GLN A 165 -17.71 7.21 -13.63
CA GLN A 165 -17.46 7.55 -12.22
C GLN A 165 -17.47 6.30 -11.34
N ALA A 166 -17.35 5.11 -11.93
CA ALA A 166 -17.43 3.83 -11.24
C ALA A 166 -16.44 3.71 -10.07
N ALA A 167 -15.26 4.34 -10.20
CA ALA A 167 -14.25 4.34 -9.13
C ALA A 167 -14.66 5.16 -7.88
N LEU A 168 -15.66 6.04 -7.99
CA LEU A 168 -16.07 6.94 -6.92
C LEU A 168 -17.40 6.51 -6.29
N ASN A 169 -18.38 6.18 -7.11
CA ASN A 169 -19.75 5.86 -6.67
C ASN A 169 -20.17 4.40 -6.92
N GLY A 170 -19.31 3.60 -7.58
CA GLY A 170 -19.60 2.20 -7.94
C GLY A 170 -20.57 2.02 -9.13
N GLU A 171 -21.07 3.12 -9.72
CA GLU A 171 -22.04 3.06 -10.81
C GLU A 171 -21.31 2.88 -12.15
N SER A 172 -21.65 1.82 -12.87
CA SER A 172 -21.03 1.50 -14.17
C SER A 172 -21.56 2.35 -15.33
N ARG A 173 -22.57 3.19 -15.08
CA ARG A 173 -23.16 4.03 -16.11
C ARG A 173 -22.34 5.29 -16.32
N ASP A 174 -22.03 5.57 -17.59
CA ASP A 174 -21.35 6.81 -17.96
C ASP A 174 -22.29 8.02 -17.80
N GLU A 175 -21.78 9.08 -17.18
CA GLU A 175 -22.49 10.34 -17.01
C GLU A 175 -22.10 11.35 -18.09
N ASN A 176 -23.12 12.01 -18.68
CA ASN A 176 -22.90 13.07 -19.65
C ASN A 176 -22.61 14.38 -18.92
N LYS A 177 -21.47 14.99 -19.22
CA LYS A 177 -21.06 16.29 -18.70
C LYS A 177 -21.01 17.31 -19.82
N ALA A 178 -21.49 18.50 -19.55
CA ALA A 178 -21.51 19.60 -20.52
C ALA A 178 -21.03 20.90 -19.85
N ALA A 179 -20.50 21.79 -20.69
CA ALA A 179 -19.99 23.06 -20.23
C ALA A 179 -21.04 23.90 -19.51
N VAL A 180 -20.67 24.51 -18.39
CA VAL A 180 -21.45 25.47 -17.61
C VAL A 180 -20.86 26.87 -17.73
N THR A 181 -21.69 27.89 -17.51
CA THR A 181 -21.31 29.31 -17.66
C THR A 181 -21.08 29.99 -16.32
N ASN A 182 -21.38 29.32 -15.21
CA ASN A 182 -21.23 29.88 -13.87
C ASN A 182 -20.46 28.92 -12.96
N MET A 183 -20.04 29.42 -11.80
CA MET A 183 -19.29 28.66 -10.80
C MET A 183 -20.20 28.05 -9.72
N ASP A 184 -21.50 28.05 -9.88
CA ASP A 184 -22.45 27.65 -8.83
C ASP A 184 -22.30 26.17 -8.44
N GLU A 185 -21.88 25.32 -9.37
CA GLU A 185 -21.64 23.90 -9.13
C GLU A 185 -20.22 23.58 -8.64
N ALA A 186 -19.35 24.59 -8.43
CA ALA A 186 -17.93 24.39 -8.12
C ALA A 186 -17.71 23.54 -6.85
N GLU A 187 -18.57 23.68 -5.85
CA GLU A 187 -18.51 22.96 -4.58
C GLU A 187 -19.53 21.81 -4.49
N SER A 188 -20.25 21.53 -5.59
CA SER A 188 -21.20 20.41 -5.63
C SER A 188 -20.48 19.07 -5.40
N THR A 189 -21.10 18.21 -4.58
CA THR A 189 -20.72 16.82 -4.41
C THR A 189 -21.65 15.85 -5.14
N ASP A 190 -22.60 16.39 -5.91
CA ASP A 190 -23.55 15.60 -6.68
C ASP A 190 -22.89 15.06 -7.96
N TYR A 191 -22.72 13.76 -8.03
CA TYR A 191 -22.13 13.06 -9.18
C TYR A 191 -22.97 13.21 -10.46
N SER A 192 -24.25 13.52 -10.35
CA SER A 192 -25.16 13.75 -11.50
C SER A 192 -25.11 15.20 -12.04
N SER A 193 -24.43 16.12 -11.33
CA SER A 193 -24.26 17.51 -11.73
C SER A 193 -23.69 17.63 -13.15
N GLN A 194 -24.29 18.47 -13.99
CA GLN A 194 -23.98 18.53 -15.40
C GLN A 194 -22.58 19.10 -15.70
N GLY A 195 -22.14 20.08 -14.94
CA GLY A 195 -20.85 20.75 -15.18
C GLY A 195 -19.71 20.17 -14.34
N LYS A 196 -20.02 19.51 -13.24
CA LYS A 196 -19.03 19.03 -12.29
C LYS A 196 -18.37 17.73 -12.76
N VAL A 197 -17.06 17.71 -12.74
CA VAL A 197 -16.23 16.53 -12.96
C VAL A 197 -15.40 16.25 -11.74
N PHE A 198 -15.19 14.98 -11.41
CA PHE A 198 -14.55 14.55 -10.18
C PHE A 198 -13.22 13.86 -10.46
N MET A 199 -12.24 14.11 -9.60
CA MET A 199 -10.93 13.46 -9.63
C MET A 199 -11.08 11.93 -9.64
N GLY A 200 -10.34 11.28 -10.52
CA GLY A 200 -10.37 9.81 -10.61
C GLY A 200 -11.40 9.25 -11.61
N SER A 201 -12.37 10.06 -12.08
CA SER A 201 -13.25 9.66 -13.17
C SER A 201 -12.47 9.46 -14.47
N VAL A 202 -12.92 8.58 -15.33
CA VAL A 202 -12.31 8.33 -16.65
C VAL A 202 -13.19 8.92 -17.73
N VAL A 203 -12.60 9.73 -18.62
CA VAL A 203 -13.31 10.27 -19.79
C VAL A 203 -13.46 9.16 -20.83
N THR A 204 -14.69 8.72 -21.07
CA THR A 204 -14.98 7.63 -22.02
C THR A 204 -15.18 8.13 -23.44
N SER A 205 -15.65 9.37 -23.62
CA SER A 205 -15.75 10.01 -24.94
C SER A 205 -15.83 11.52 -24.85
N GLY A 206 -15.47 12.19 -25.96
CA GLY A 206 -15.48 13.64 -26.06
C GLY A 206 -14.20 14.31 -25.58
N GLU A 207 -14.23 15.65 -25.60
CA GLU A 207 -13.14 16.49 -25.07
C GLU A 207 -13.71 17.78 -24.51
N GLY A 208 -12.94 18.40 -23.60
CA GLY A 208 -13.33 19.68 -23.04
C GLY A 208 -12.25 20.28 -22.14
N TYR A 209 -12.50 21.55 -21.79
CA TYR A 209 -11.66 22.26 -20.84
C TYR A 209 -12.39 22.40 -19.51
N MET A 210 -11.70 22.06 -18.44
CA MET A 210 -12.17 22.19 -17.08
C MET A 210 -11.31 23.16 -16.26
N ILE A 211 -11.90 23.77 -15.24
CA ILE A 211 -11.19 24.55 -14.22
C ILE A 211 -11.06 23.68 -12.97
N ALA A 212 -9.86 23.50 -12.44
CA ALA A 212 -9.64 22.85 -11.17
C ALA A 212 -10.20 23.69 -10.02
N THR A 213 -11.24 23.20 -9.33
CA THR A 213 -11.89 23.92 -8.23
C THR A 213 -11.50 23.38 -6.86
N VAL A 214 -11.29 22.05 -6.77
CA VAL A 214 -10.85 21.37 -5.54
C VAL A 214 -9.72 20.41 -5.91
N ILE A 215 -8.67 20.40 -5.10
CA ILE A 215 -7.42 19.66 -5.36
C ILE A 215 -7.02 18.80 -4.15
N GLY A 216 -6.20 17.79 -4.40
CA GLY A 216 -5.57 16.94 -3.39
C GLY A 216 -6.59 16.28 -2.44
N ASP A 217 -6.26 16.25 -1.17
CA ASP A 217 -7.07 15.60 -0.12
C ASP A 217 -8.46 16.21 0.08
N SER A 218 -8.69 17.44 -0.40
CA SER A 218 -10.00 18.08 -0.33
C SER A 218 -10.95 17.60 -1.41
N SER A 219 -10.46 16.94 -2.48
CA SER A 219 -11.26 16.34 -3.54
C SER A 219 -12.12 15.18 -3.00
N GLU A 220 -13.15 14.76 -3.74
CA GLU A 220 -13.99 13.63 -3.33
C GLU A 220 -13.17 12.33 -3.25
N LEU A 221 -12.28 12.09 -4.22
CA LEU A 221 -11.36 10.95 -4.17
C LEU A 221 -10.37 11.07 -2.99
N GLY A 222 -9.89 12.29 -2.69
CA GLY A 222 -9.02 12.56 -1.55
C GLY A 222 -9.67 12.24 -0.21
N LYS A 223 -10.93 12.62 -0.03
CA LYS A 223 -11.72 12.30 1.18
C LYS A 223 -11.92 10.79 1.34
N ILE A 224 -12.24 10.08 0.24
CA ILE A 224 -12.35 8.61 0.24
C ILE A 224 -11.00 7.98 0.63
N ASN A 225 -9.92 8.44 0.00
CA ASN A 225 -8.58 7.91 0.28
C ASN A 225 -8.18 8.14 1.75
N LYS A 226 -8.43 9.34 2.29
CA LYS A 226 -8.16 9.67 3.68
C LYS A 226 -8.98 8.80 4.64
N ALA A 227 -10.28 8.63 4.40
CA ALA A 227 -11.13 7.76 5.21
C ALA A 227 -10.64 6.30 5.20
N LEU A 228 -10.16 5.80 4.06
CA LEU A 228 -9.56 4.47 3.97
C LEU A 228 -8.23 4.38 4.70
N THR A 229 -7.40 5.43 4.66
CA THR A 229 -6.10 5.47 5.34
C THR A 229 -6.28 5.54 6.85
N ASP A 230 -7.20 6.37 7.35
CA ASP A 230 -7.50 6.50 8.78
C ASP A 230 -8.10 5.21 9.37
N THR A 231 -8.83 4.42 8.55
CA THR A 231 -9.42 3.14 8.99
C THR A 231 -8.41 1.99 8.94
N SER A 232 -7.35 2.09 8.14
CA SER A 232 -6.35 1.03 7.94
C SER A 232 -5.24 1.01 9.01
N GLU A 233 -5.27 1.88 10.01
CA GLU A 233 -4.34 1.79 11.15
C GLU A 233 -4.58 0.55 12.04
N GLU A 234 -5.74 -0.12 11.93
CA GLU A 234 -6.07 -1.25 12.80
C GLU A 234 -5.78 -2.64 12.23
N GLU A 235 -5.62 -2.82 10.90
CA GLU A 235 -5.28 -4.15 10.36
C GLU A 235 -4.45 -4.04 9.08
N GLU A 236 -3.14 -4.05 9.22
CA GLU A 236 -2.28 -4.49 8.13
C GLU A 236 -2.58 -5.97 7.86
N ARG A 237 -3.43 -6.25 6.87
CA ARG A 237 -3.82 -7.62 6.49
C ARG A 237 -2.55 -8.40 6.16
N LYS A 238 -2.16 -9.27 7.07
CA LYS A 238 -1.09 -10.23 6.82
C LYS A 238 -1.50 -11.14 5.67
N ASP A 239 -0.64 -11.30 4.71
CA ASP A 239 -0.88 -12.21 3.60
C ASP A 239 -0.93 -13.67 4.06
N THR A 240 -1.61 -14.53 3.29
CA THR A 240 -1.79 -15.95 3.59
C THR A 240 -0.47 -16.68 3.78
N SER A 241 0.58 -16.33 3.05
CA SER A 241 1.91 -16.92 3.20
C SER A 241 2.54 -16.56 4.54
N SER A 242 2.46 -15.29 4.95
CA SER A 242 2.97 -14.81 6.25
C SER A 242 2.25 -15.52 7.41
N LEU A 243 0.92 -15.67 7.35
CA LEU A 243 0.15 -16.39 8.36
C LEU A 243 0.57 -17.87 8.48
N LYS A 244 0.81 -18.54 7.35
CA LYS A 244 1.29 -19.93 7.34
C LYS A 244 2.71 -20.04 7.91
N LEU A 245 3.60 -19.12 7.54
CA LEU A 245 4.97 -19.09 8.08
C LEU A 245 5.00 -18.78 9.57
N GLU A 246 4.15 -17.86 10.05
CA GLU A 246 3.96 -17.63 11.49
C GLU A 246 3.47 -18.90 12.21
N GLY A 247 2.55 -19.64 11.59
CA GLY A 247 2.09 -20.93 12.13
C GLY A 247 3.22 -21.96 12.25
N VAL A 248 4.10 -22.05 11.25
CA VAL A 248 5.29 -22.92 11.27
C VAL A 248 6.28 -22.43 12.33
N ALA A 249 6.59 -21.13 12.36
CA ALA A 249 7.49 -20.53 13.34
C ALA A 249 6.99 -20.74 14.78
N ALA A 250 5.68 -20.58 15.02
CA ALA A 250 5.06 -20.88 16.32
C ALA A 250 5.17 -22.37 16.70
N GLY A 251 5.04 -23.26 15.73
CA GLY A 251 5.26 -24.69 15.92
C GLY A 251 6.69 -25.03 16.35
N ILE A 252 7.66 -24.49 15.63
CA ILE A 252 9.10 -24.62 15.95
C ILE A 252 9.40 -23.98 17.32
N GLY A 253 8.85 -22.80 17.60
CA GLY A 253 8.98 -22.13 18.88
C GLY A 253 8.47 -22.97 20.06
N LYS A 254 7.31 -23.61 19.92
CA LYS A 254 6.79 -24.54 20.94
C LYS A 254 7.71 -25.72 21.18
N LEU A 255 8.28 -26.32 20.15
CA LEU A 255 9.27 -27.38 20.27
C LEU A 255 10.54 -26.88 20.94
N GLY A 256 11.03 -25.70 20.55
CA GLY A 256 12.21 -25.06 21.18
C GLY A 256 12.01 -24.81 22.67
N VAL A 257 10.87 -24.20 23.06
CA VAL A 257 10.52 -23.98 24.47
C VAL A 257 10.40 -25.29 25.23
N SER A 258 9.80 -26.32 24.66
CA SER A 258 9.70 -27.64 25.29
C SER A 258 11.07 -28.29 25.52
N ALA A 259 11.95 -28.23 24.51
CA ALA A 259 13.32 -28.73 24.61
C ALA A 259 14.14 -27.94 25.64
N ALA A 260 14.01 -26.62 25.65
CA ALA A 260 14.64 -25.75 26.63
C ALA A 260 14.21 -26.08 28.07
N ALA A 261 12.91 -26.26 28.30
CA ALA A 261 12.38 -26.63 29.61
C ALA A 261 12.93 -27.98 30.09
N ILE A 262 12.96 -28.97 29.19
CA ILE A 262 13.54 -30.32 29.52
C ILE A 262 15.03 -30.18 29.83
N ALA A 263 15.79 -29.43 29.01
CA ALA A 263 17.22 -29.23 29.23
C ALA A 263 17.52 -28.46 30.55
N GLY A 264 16.73 -27.42 30.85
CA GLY A 264 16.84 -26.69 32.10
C GLY A 264 16.56 -27.52 33.35
N ILE A 265 15.46 -28.30 33.32
CA ILE A 265 15.13 -29.22 34.43
C ILE A 265 16.25 -30.26 34.60
N LEU A 266 16.72 -30.84 33.49
CA LEU A 266 17.77 -31.86 33.51
C LEU A 266 19.07 -31.26 34.05
N HIS A 267 19.43 -30.03 33.67
CA HIS A 267 20.59 -29.33 34.19
C HIS A 267 20.51 -29.16 35.70
N VAL A 268 19.40 -28.65 36.24
CA VAL A 268 19.18 -28.48 37.66
C VAL A 268 19.31 -29.84 38.39
N VAL A 269 18.62 -30.88 37.92
CA VAL A 269 18.64 -32.19 38.54
C VAL A 269 20.05 -32.79 38.55
N LEU A 270 20.73 -32.77 37.40
CA LEU A 270 22.07 -33.36 37.29
C LEU A 270 23.11 -32.61 38.14
N THR A 271 23.02 -31.28 38.18
CA THR A 271 23.96 -30.44 38.98
C THR A 271 23.74 -30.69 40.47
N LEU A 272 22.47 -30.77 40.91
CA LEU A 272 22.16 -31.06 42.32
C LEU A 272 22.56 -32.48 42.74
N ILE A 273 22.41 -33.51 41.89
CA ILE A 273 22.83 -34.90 42.14
C ILE A 273 24.37 -34.99 42.22
N ARG A 274 25.08 -34.20 41.41
CA ARG A 274 26.57 -34.22 41.38
C ARG A 274 27.21 -33.34 42.44
N ALA A 275 26.44 -32.58 43.20
CA ALA A 275 26.95 -31.69 44.23
C ALA A 275 27.56 -32.50 45.37
N ASP A 276 28.92 -32.50 45.50
CA ASP A 276 29.68 -33.13 46.58
C ASP A 276 29.70 -32.29 47.86
N GLN A 277 29.20 -31.04 47.81
CA GLN A 277 29.19 -30.10 48.93
C GLN A 277 27.75 -29.91 49.48
N ALA A 278 27.69 -29.40 50.73
CA ALA A 278 26.42 -29.08 51.36
C ALA A 278 25.63 -28.05 50.49
N ILE A 279 24.41 -28.44 50.09
CA ILE A 279 23.52 -27.63 49.29
C ILE A 279 23.11 -26.40 50.12
N THR A 280 23.53 -25.22 49.71
CA THR A 280 23.12 -23.95 50.30
C THR A 280 22.06 -23.26 49.46
N VAL A 281 21.26 -22.36 50.02
CA VAL A 281 20.26 -21.59 49.30
C VAL A 281 20.91 -20.82 48.13
N VAL A 282 22.14 -20.33 48.33
CA VAL A 282 22.88 -19.60 47.29
C VAL A 282 23.27 -20.53 46.15
N SER A 283 23.75 -21.75 46.42
CA SER A 283 24.11 -22.70 45.37
C SER A 283 22.88 -23.13 44.54
N VAL A 284 21.72 -23.31 45.16
CA VAL A 284 20.45 -23.62 44.43
C VAL A 284 20.05 -22.43 43.54
N LEU A 285 20.15 -21.20 44.03
CA LEU A 285 19.84 -20.00 43.22
C LEU A 285 20.76 -19.87 42.00
N LEU A 286 22.05 -20.17 42.14
CA LEU A 286 23.01 -20.17 41.05
C LEU A 286 22.66 -21.21 39.99
N VAL A 287 22.40 -22.44 40.39
CA VAL A 287 22.02 -23.53 39.47
C VAL A 287 20.73 -23.19 38.72
N ILE A 288 19.76 -22.55 39.38
CA ILE A 288 18.52 -22.08 38.70
C ILE A 288 18.85 -20.98 37.69
N ALA A 289 19.74 -20.04 38.04
CA ALA A 289 20.12 -18.96 37.12
C ALA A 289 20.84 -19.52 35.88
N GLU A 290 21.78 -20.46 36.05
CA GLU A 290 22.42 -21.17 34.92
C GLU A 290 21.42 -21.93 34.07
N ALA A 291 20.44 -22.62 34.67
CA ALA A 291 19.40 -23.32 33.97
C ALA A 291 18.51 -22.36 33.13
N VAL A 292 18.17 -21.19 33.69
CA VAL A 292 17.39 -20.15 32.96
C VAL A 292 18.17 -19.62 31.77
N MET A 293 19.48 -19.40 31.93
CA MET A 293 20.35 -18.96 30.84
C MET A 293 20.46 -20.02 29.74
N LEU A 294 20.64 -21.30 30.13
CA LEU A 294 20.64 -22.41 29.18
C LEU A 294 19.31 -22.50 28.42
N MET A 295 18.19 -22.39 29.11
CA MET A 295 16.86 -22.36 28.48
C MET A 295 16.71 -21.20 27.50
N ALA A 296 17.10 -20.00 27.87
CA ALA A 296 17.07 -18.83 27.02
C ALA A 296 17.91 -19.04 25.75
N SER A 297 19.13 -19.55 25.88
CA SER A 297 20.00 -19.84 24.74
C SER A 297 19.38 -20.84 23.76
N ILE A 298 18.77 -21.92 24.27
CA ILE A 298 18.10 -22.93 23.42
C ILE A 298 16.89 -22.33 22.71
N VAL A 299 16.09 -21.52 23.40
CA VAL A 299 14.93 -20.85 22.82
C VAL A 299 15.35 -19.93 21.68
N ILE A 300 16.36 -19.11 21.89
CA ILE A 300 16.90 -18.19 20.86
C ILE A 300 17.37 -18.95 19.62
N MET A 301 18.13 -20.05 19.82
CA MET A 301 18.63 -20.87 18.69
C MET A 301 17.51 -21.58 17.92
N ALA A 302 16.38 -21.85 18.57
CA ALA A 302 15.24 -22.55 17.95
C ALA A 302 14.37 -21.63 17.07
N VAL A 303 14.53 -20.30 17.15
CA VAL A 303 13.68 -19.35 16.42
C VAL A 303 14.19 -19.16 15.01
N PRO A 304 13.36 -19.43 13.99
CA PRO A 304 13.72 -19.19 12.60
C PRO A 304 13.49 -17.72 12.21
N GLU A 305 14.26 -16.79 12.74
CA GLU A 305 14.13 -15.33 12.49
C GLU A 305 14.23 -14.97 10.99
N GLY A 306 14.90 -15.79 10.18
CA GLY A 306 15.05 -15.57 8.75
C GLY A 306 13.78 -15.80 7.92
N LEU A 307 12.75 -16.51 8.41
CA LEU A 307 11.59 -16.87 7.60
C LEU A 307 10.71 -15.66 7.22
N PRO A 308 10.31 -14.78 8.14
CA PRO A 308 9.51 -13.59 7.78
C PRO A 308 10.27 -12.66 6.84
N MET A 309 11.57 -12.46 7.10
CA MET A 309 12.43 -11.62 6.27
C MET A 309 12.60 -12.19 4.86
N MET A 310 12.80 -13.51 4.71
CA MET A 310 12.88 -14.15 3.40
C MET A 310 11.58 -14.02 2.62
N ASN A 311 10.43 -14.12 3.27
CA ASN A 311 9.13 -13.91 2.62
C ASN A 311 9.01 -12.47 2.06
N SER A 312 9.31 -11.46 2.87
CA SER A 312 9.32 -10.06 2.43
C SER A 312 10.29 -9.80 1.27
N LEU A 313 11.49 -10.39 1.34
CA LEU A 313 12.48 -10.26 0.28
C LEU A 313 11.98 -10.88 -1.04
N VAL A 314 11.45 -12.10 -0.99
CA VAL A 314 10.91 -12.80 -2.17
C VAL A 314 9.72 -12.04 -2.76
N GLN A 315 8.81 -11.53 -1.94
CA GLN A 315 7.69 -10.70 -2.41
C GLN A 315 8.18 -9.43 -3.09
N SER A 316 9.19 -8.76 -2.52
CA SER A 316 9.79 -7.55 -3.10
C SER A 316 10.44 -7.83 -4.47
N MET A 317 11.20 -8.93 -4.58
CA MET A 317 11.84 -9.35 -5.84
C MET A 317 10.79 -9.71 -6.91
N ASN A 318 9.72 -10.40 -6.51
CA ASN A 318 8.64 -10.76 -7.41
C ASN A 318 7.87 -9.52 -7.89
N THR A 319 7.59 -8.58 -7.00
CA THR A 319 6.97 -7.30 -7.34
C THR A 319 7.83 -6.53 -8.36
N GLU A 320 9.14 -6.43 -8.15
CA GLU A 320 10.06 -5.82 -9.10
C GLU A 320 10.06 -6.54 -10.48
N SER A 321 9.98 -7.87 -10.47
CA SER A 321 9.88 -8.65 -11.70
C SER A 321 8.58 -8.40 -12.47
N MET A 322 7.46 -8.20 -11.76
CA MET A 322 6.17 -7.85 -12.35
C MET A 322 6.18 -6.45 -12.95
N TYR A 323 6.77 -5.48 -12.27
CA TYR A 323 6.93 -4.12 -12.81
C TYR A 323 7.73 -4.12 -14.13
N LYS A 324 8.80 -4.90 -14.21
CA LYS A 324 9.56 -5.05 -15.46
C LYS A 324 8.75 -5.65 -16.61
N LYS A 325 7.62 -6.28 -16.30
CA LYS A 325 6.65 -6.82 -17.26
C LYS A 325 5.43 -5.92 -17.46
N ASN A 326 5.49 -4.66 -17.01
CA ASN A 326 4.40 -3.68 -17.04
C ASN A 326 3.15 -4.10 -16.23
N ILE A 327 3.32 -4.90 -15.17
CA ILE A 327 2.24 -5.30 -14.26
C ILE A 327 2.43 -4.52 -12.96
N LEU A 328 1.52 -3.61 -12.65
CA LEU A 328 1.49 -2.84 -11.41
C LEU A 328 0.84 -3.68 -10.31
N VAL A 329 1.59 -3.95 -9.25
CA VAL A 329 1.10 -4.63 -8.05
C VAL A 329 0.83 -3.59 -6.97
N SER A 330 -0.44 -3.30 -6.72
CA SER A 330 -0.87 -2.28 -5.75
C SER A 330 -0.64 -2.73 -4.29
N HIS A 331 -0.85 -4.01 -4.00
CA HIS A 331 -0.67 -4.58 -2.67
C HIS A 331 0.20 -5.83 -2.73
N LYS A 332 1.31 -5.85 -1.99
CA LYS A 332 2.24 -6.99 -1.93
C LYS A 332 1.55 -8.27 -1.44
N ALA A 333 0.65 -8.15 -0.45
CA ALA A 333 -0.14 -9.26 0.06
C ALA A 333 -0.98 -9.94 -1.02
N ALA A 334 -1.61 -9.18 -1.92
CA ALA A 334 -2.42 -9.72 -3.01
C ALA A 334 -1.60 -10.62 -3.96
N PHE A 335 -0.32 -10.35 -4.14
CA PHE A 335 0.56 -11.20 -4.95
C PHE A 335 0.69 -12.60 -4.35
N SER A 336 0.93 -12.67 -3.05
CA SER A 336 1.02 -13.95 -2.33
C SER A 336 -0.32 -14.67 -2.29
N ASP A 337 -1.41 -13.94 -2.01
CA ASP A 337 -2.76 -14.50 -1.94
C ASP A 337 -3.24 -15.04 -3.28
N SER A 338 -2.80 -14.44 -4.39
CA SER A 338 -3.14 -14.93 -5.73
C SER A 338 -2.66 -16.36 -6.01
N ALA A 339 -1.57 -16.79 -5.36
CA ALA A 339 -1.05 -18.16 -5.48
C ALA A 339 -1.94 -19.22 -4.79
N TYR A 340 -2.80 -18.78 -3.87
CA TYR A 340 -3.75 -19.64 -3.14
C TYR A 340 -5.19 -19.53 -3.67
N MET A 341 -5.38 -18.75 -4.73
CA MET A 341 -6.70 -18.53 -5.32
C MET A 341 -7.21 -19.77 -6.02
N ASN A 342 -8.38 -20.25 -5.61
CA ASN A 342 -9.07 -21.37 -6.25
C ASN A 342 -10.15 -20.91 -7.23
N VAL A 343 -10.71 -19.72 -7.00
CA VAL A 343 -11.81 -19.16 -7.81
C VAL A 343 -11.49 -17.69 -8.07
N LEU A 344 -11.56 -17.27 -9.33
CA LEU A 344 -11.42 -15.90 -9.76
C LEU A 344 -12.76 -15.40 -10.30
N PHE A 345 -13.31 -14.37 -9.69
CA PHE A 345 -14.41 -13.59 -10.24
C PHE A 345 -13.81 -12.36 -10.93
N SER A 346 -14.01 -12.24 -12.22
CA SER A 346 -13.52 -11.10 -13.00
C SER A 346 -14.64 -10.55 -13.85
N ASP A 347 -14.76 -9.23 -13.91
CA ASP A 347 -15.55 -8.60 -14.94
C ASP A 347 -14.83 -8.79 -16.30
N LYS A 348 -15.63 -8.94 -17.36
CA LYS A 348 -15.10 -9.12 -18.71
C LYS A 348 -14.76 -7.78 -19.35
N THR A 349 -15.71 -6.85 -19.30
CA THR A 349 -15.68 -5.61 -20.10
C THR A 349 -14.84 -4.56 -19.38
N GLY A 350 -13.81 -4.02 -20.05
CA GLY A 350 -12.86 -3.08 -19.46
C GLY A 350 -11.80 -3.72 -18.56
N THR A 351 -11.96 -4.98 -18.11
CA THR A 351 -11.00 -5.70 -17.27
C THR A 351 -10.19 -6.72 -18.07
N ILE A 352 -10.87 -7.58 -18.84
CA ILE A 352 -10.22 -8.60 -19.70
C ILE A 352 -10.18 -8.13 -21.15
N THR A 353 -11.12 -7.29 -21.56
CA THR A 353 -11.22 -6.70 -22.89
C THR A 353 -11.15 -5.19 -22.82
N GLU A 354 -10.70 -4.56 -23.90
CA GLU A 354 -10.65 -3.08 -24.01
C GLU A 354 -12.05 -2.41 -24.02
N GLY A 355 -13.12 -3.18 -23.94
CA GLY A 355 -14.50 -2.67 -24.04
C GLY A 355 -14.88 -2.19 -25.45
N ASN A 356 -13.96 -2.28 -26.41
CA ASN A 356 -14.21 -1.93 -27.80
C ASN A 356 -14.73 -3.15 -28.55
N PHE A 357 -15.95 -3.06 -28.99
CA PHE A 357 -16.55 -4.11 -29.81
C PHE A 357 -16.33 -3.78 -31.29
N LYS A 358 -15.83 -4.75 -32.03
CA LYS A 358 -15.71 -4.66 -33.50
C LYS A 358 -16.28 -5.92 -34.11
N LEU A 359 -17.23 -5.72 -35.01
CA LEU A 359 -17.81 -6.83 -35.76
C LEU A 359 -16.73 -7.50 -36.60
N GLN A 360 -16.46 -8.78 -36.32
CA GLN A 360 -15.40 -9.57 -36.98
C GLN A 360 -15.96 -10.34 -38.19
N LYS A 361 -17.16 -10.89 -38.04
CA LYS A 361 -17.76 -11.74 -39.06
C LYS A 361 -19.28 -11.82 -38.84
N THR A 362 -20.01 -11.79 -39.95
CA THR A 362 -21.45 -12.04 -40.02
C THR A 362 -21.66 -13.42 -40.65
N VAL A 363 -22.55 -14.20 -40.10
CA VAL A 363 -22.95 -15.51 -40.67
C VAL A 363 -24.45 -15.58 -40.70
N SER A 364 -25.03 -15.59 -41.89
CA SER A 364 -26.48 -15.78 -42.08
C SER A 364 -26.81 -17.26 -42.06
N ALA A 365 -27.79 -17.63 -41.23
CA ALA A 365 -28.34 -18.99 -41.16
C ALA A 365 -29.69 -19.14 -41.89
N GLY A 366 -30.12 -18.12 -42.65
CA GLY A 366 -31.43 -18.05 -43.24
C GLY A 366 -31.44 -17.59 -44.70
N PHE A 367 -32.56 -17.01 -45.14
CA PHE A 367 -32.81 -16.59 -46.51
C PHE A 367 -32.22 -15.21 -46.88
N LEU A 368 -31.68 -14.48 -45.90
CA LEU A 368 -31.06 -13.16 -46.09
C LEU A 368 -29.57 -13.33 -46.38
N SER A 369 -29.02 -12.51 -47.24
CA SER A 369 -27.57 -12.37 -47.38
C SER A 369 -26.94 -11.77 -46.12
N GLU A 370 -25.63 -11.94 -45.96
CA GLU A 370 -24.89 -11.38 -44.81
C GLU A 370 -25.04 -9.85 -44.73
N ASP A 371 -25.03 -9.16 -45.89
CA ASP A 371 -25.17 -7.71 -45.97
C ASP A 371 -26.60 -7.24 -45.64
N GLU A 372 -27.63 -7.97 -46.11
CA GLU A 372 -29.02 -7.65 -45.76
C GLU A 372 -29.29 -7.86 -44.27
N MET A 373 -28.75 -8.91 -43.68
CA MET A 373 -28.88 -9.17 -42.26
C MET A 373 -28.15 -8.09 -41.44
N LEU A 374 -26.96 -7.69 -41.86
CA LEU A 374 -26.20 -6.64 -41.19
C LEU A 374 -26.92 -5.29 -41.27
N ALA A 375 -27.47 -4.94 -42.45
CA ALA A 375 -28.24 -3.72 -42.63
C ALA A 375 -29.53 -3.70 -41.78
N LEU A 376 -30.19 -4.85 -41.63
CA LEU A 376 -31.36 -4.99 -40.77
C LEU A 376 -31.00 -4.81 -39.29
N CYS A 377 -29.93 -5.46 -38.85
CA CYS A 377 -29.42 -5.32 -37.48
C CYS A 377 -29.00 -3.88 -37.17
N ALA A 378 -28.26 -3.23 -38.07
CA ALA A 378 -27.86 -1.83 -37.94
C ALA A 378 -29.07 -0.90 -37.85
N GLY A 379 -30.12 -1.14 -38.70
CA GLY A 379 -31.37 -0.39 -38.65
C GLY A 379 -32.13 -0.54 -37.32
N CYS A 380 -32.13 -1.74 -36.72
CA CYS A 380 -32.74 -1.99 -35.42
C CYS A 380 -31.97 -1.35 -34.27
N GLU A 381 -30.67 -1.29 -34.37
CA GLU A 381 -29.76 -0.82 -33.28
C GLU A 381 -29.35 0.66 -33.43
N GLN A 382 -29.85 1.36 -34.45
CA GLN A 382 -29.45 2.74 -34.78
C GLN A 382 -29.61 3.73 -33.61
N HIS A 383 -30.51 3.48 -32.69
CA HIS A 383 -30.76 4.31 -31.51
C HIS A 383 -30.22 3.71 -30.22
N SER A 384 -29.58 2.57 -30.28
CA SER A 384 -29.02 1.90 -29.11
C SER A 384 -27.63 2.49 -28.75
N THR A 385 -27.45 2.79 -27.50
CA THR A 385 -26.14 3.24 -26.95
C THR A 385 -25.29 2.07 -26.44
N HIS A 386 -25.77 0.84 -26.63
CA HIS A 386 -25.03 -0.34 -26.18
C HIS A 386 -23.77 -0.54 -27.04
N PRO A 387 -22.59 -0.82 -26.45
CA PRO A 387 -21.34 -0.95 -27.20
C PRO A 387 -21.36 -1.97 -28.34
N ILE A 388 -22.10 -3.07 -28.19
CA ILE A 388 -22.30 -4.06 -29.27
C ILE A 388 -23.13 -3.46 -30.42
N ALA A 389 -24.20 -2.73 -30.11
CA ALA A 389 -25.01 -2.06 -31.09
C ALA A 389 -24.22 -1.05 -31.92
N VAL A 390 -23.42 -0.21 -31.23
CA VAL A 390 -22.51 0.78 -31.86
C VAL A 390 -21.50 0.11 -32.80
N SER A 391 -21.08 -1.13 -32.50
CA SER A 391 -20.14 -1.87 -33.38
C SER A 391 -20.81 -2.46 -34.64
N ILE A 392 -22.13 -2.52 -34.70
CA ILE A 392 -22.91 -3.04 -35.82
C ILE A 392 -23.36 -1.91 -36.77
N VAL A 393 -23.66 -0.73 -36.21
CA VAL A 393 -24.02 0.48 -36.95
C VAL A 393 -22.78 1.12 -37.56
#